data_fa3ca73f92e6807503dec2c3c5cfe3d5
#
_entry.id   fa3ca73f92e6807503dec2c3c5cfe3d5
#
_cell.length_a   1.000
_cell.length_b   1.000
_cell.length_c   1.000
_cell.angle_alpha   90.00
_cell.angle_beta   90.00
_cell.angle_gamma   90.00
#
_symmetry.space_group_name_H-M   'P 1'
#
loop_
_entity.id
_entity.type
_entity.pdbx_description
1 polymer ?
#
loop_
_entity_poly.entity_id
_entity_poly.type
_entity_poly.pdbx_seq_one_letter_code
_entity_poly.pdbx_strand_id
1 'polypeptide(L)'
;MVGVGFTRDGRDLLDGVDWRVEADQDWVVIGLNGSGKTSLIRIAALYEHPSRGTVDVLGERLGRTDVRVLRTRLSLVSAAMADLVRPNLSATEVVMCGRFAALEPWWHTYTDADRDRARALLAAQGVGAVADHPMGTLSSGERQRTLLARALMNEPGLVLLDEPTAGLDLRGREELVDRLGALAVDPDAAPLVLVTHHVEEIPPGFTHLLALRDGRVLAQGPVDEVLTAELLSDTFGLPLVLERRDGRFFARRS
;
A
#
# COMPACT_ATOMS: atom_id res chain seq x y z
N MET A 1 13.42 -8.20 -4.90
CA MET A 1 14.56 -7.45 -4.32
C MET A 1 15.63 -8.42 -3.91
N VAL A 2 16.91 -8.13 -4.21
CA VAL A 2 18.04 -9.01 -3.84
C VAL A 2 19.15 -8.14 -3.28
N GLY A 3 19.51 -8.38 -2.01
CA GLY A 3 20.58 -7.68 -1.27
C GLY A 3 20.40 -6.16 -1.22
N VAL A 4 19.16 -5.67 -1.16
CA VAL A 4 18.84 -4.24 -1.26
C VAL A 4 19.29 -3.51 -0.01
N GLY A 5 20.14 -2.50 -0.21
CA GLY A 5 20.50 -1.52 0.80
C GLY A 5 20.17 -0.11 0.33
N PHE A 6 19.78 0.76 1.26
CA PHE A 6 19.45 2.15 0.96
C PHE A 6 20.02 3.07 2.03
N THR A 7 20.93 3.94 1.60
CA THR A 7 21.60 4.94 2.45
C THR A 7 21.12 6.33 2.07
N ARG A 8 20.71 7.14 3.04
CA ARG A 8 20.32 8.54 2.87
C ARG A 8 20.96 9.38 3.98
N ASP A 9 21.57 10.48 3.61
CA ASP A 9 22.24 11.41 4.54
C ASP A 9 23.23 10.70 5.49
N GLY A 10 23.97 9.72 4.97
CA GLY A 10 24.96 8.93 5.72
C GLY A 10 24.38 7.91 6.69
N ARG A 11 23.06 7.66 6.63
CA ARG A 11 22.38 6.64 7.46
C ARG A 11 21.85 5.52 6.57
N ASP A 12 22.11 4.29 6.96
CA ASP A 12 21.52 3.12 6.32
C ASP A 12 20.07 2.98 6.80
N LEU A 13 19.13 3.16 5.86
CA LEU A 13 17.71 2.98 6.08
C LEU A 13 17.25 1.56 5.76
N LEU A 14 17.97 0.87 4.85
CA LEU A 14 17.79 -0.56 4.56
C LEU A 14 19.16 -1.19 4.42
N ASP A 15 19.31 -2.43 4.89
CA ASP A 15 20.56 -3.18 4.86
C ASP A 15 20.35 -4.65 4.49
N GLY A 16 20.70 -5.00 3.24
CA GLY A 16 20.70 -6.36 2.75
C GLY A 16 19.32 -7.01 2.68
N VAL A 17 18.30 -6.27 2.25
CA VAL A 17 16.94 -6.78 2.16
C VAL A 17 16.79 -7.69 0.95
N ASP A 18 16.42 -8.95 1.20
CA ASP A 18 15.94 -9.91 0.23
C ASP A 18 14.44 -10.08 0.40
N TRP A 19 13.66 -9.80 -0.65
CA TRP A 19 12.21 -9.90 -0.60
C TRP A 19 11.63 -10.22 -1.96
N ARG A 20 10.72 -11.20 -2.01
CA ARG A 20 10.04 -11.62 -3.22
C ARG A 20 8.53 -11.71 -2.97
N VAL A 21 7.76 -11.10 -3.85
CA VAL A 21 6.30 -11.14 -3.88
C VAL A 21 5.89 -11.86 -5.16
N GLU A 22 5.11 -12.93 -5.04
CA GLU A 22 4.50 -13.63 -6.16
C GLU A 22 3.11 -13.08 -6.45
N ALA A 23 2.57 -13.41 -7.64
CA ALA A 23 1.30 -12.85 -8.11
C ALA A 23 0.07 -13.29 -7.30
N ASP A 24 0.18 -14.39 -6.55
CA ASP A 24 -0.87 -14.97 -5.70
C ASP A 24 -0.68 -14.65 -4.21
N GLN A 25 0.17 -13.66 -3.89
CA GLN A 25 0.54 -13.34 -2.52
C GLN A 25 0.19 -11.90 -2.16
N ASP A 26 -0.65 -11.75 -1.13
CA ASP A 26 -0.87 -10.48 -0.46
C ASP A 26 0.01 -10.40 0.78
N TRP A 27 0.77 -9.30 0.88
CA TRP A 27 1.79 -9.13 1.89
C TRP A 27 1.46 -8.00 2.87
N VAL A 28 1.71 -8.24 4.15
CA VAL A 28 1.81 -7.17 5.13
C VAL A 28 3.28 -6.96 5.54
N VAL A 29 3.71 -5.70 5.55
CA VAL A 29 5.03 -5.28 6.04
C VAL A 29 4.83 -4.56 7.36
N ILE A 30 5.35 -5.15 8.46
CA ILE A 30 5.25 -4.59 9.81
C ILE A 30 6.60 -4.14 10.35
N GLY A 31 6.58 -3.22 11.30
CA GLY A 31 7.77 -2.73 12.00
C GLY A 31 7.54 -1.40 12.68
N LEU A 32 8.45 -1.01 13.56
CA LEU A 32 8.41 0.30 14.22
C LEU A 32 8.50 1.47 13.23
N ASN A 33 8.05 2.64 13.66
CA ASN A 33 8.33 3.87 12.92
C ASN A 33 9.84 4.07 12.79
N GLY A 34 10.31 4.39 11.59
CA GLY A 34 11.74 4.50 11.30
C GLY A 34 12.46 3.18 10.99
N SER A 35 11.79 2.01 11.00
CA SER A 35 12.41 0.72 10.66
C SER A 35 12.77 0.53 9.17
N GLY A 36 12.39 1.48 8.29
CA GLY A 36 12.68 1.42 6.86
C GLY A 36 11.50 1.05 5.96
N LYS A 37 10.29 0.79 6.48
CA LYS A 37 9.10 0.36 5.72
C LYS A 37 8.77 1.30 4.54
N THR A 38 8.65 2.60 4.81
CA THR A 38 8.38 3.59 3.76
C THR A 38 9.49 3.62 2.70
N SER A 39 10.76 3.48 3.09
CA SER A 39 11.88 3.40 2.14
C SER A 39 11.78 2.15 1.26
N LEU A 40 11.46 0.99 1.86
CA LEU A 40 11.24 -0.27 1.16
C LEU A 40 10.14 -0.13 0.11
N ILE A 41 8.98 0.42 0.51
CA ILE A 41 7.84 0.63 -0.39
C ILE A 41 8.14 1.66 -1.48
N ARG A 42 8.84 2.76 -1.17
CA ARG A 42 9.21 3.76 -2.18
C ARG A 42 10.18 3.21 -3.22
N ILE A 43 11.07 2.29 -2.83
CA ILE A 43 11.93 1.57 -3.77
C ILE A 43 11.07 0.59 -4.61
N ALA A 44 10.16 -0.18 -4.01
CA ALA A 44 9.24 -1.06 -4.72
C ALA A 44 8.34 -0.28 -5.70
N ALA A 45 7.91 0.92 -5.32
CA ALA A 45 7.11 1.85 -6.13
C ALA A 45 7.95 2.64 -7.16
N LEU A 46 9.27 2.40 -7.23
CA LEU A 46 10.20 3.02 -8.16
C LEU A 46 10.39 4.55 -7.96
N TYR A 47 10.07 5.07 -6.77
CA TYR A 47 10.31 6.48 -6.41
C TYR A 47 11.70 6.72 -5.85
N GLU A 48 12.37 5.68 -5.38
CA GLU A 48 13.74 5.73 -4.86
C GLU A 48 14.58 4.64 -5.54
N HIS A 49 15.87 4.89 -5.68
CA HIS A 49 16.83 3.91 -6.16
C HIS A 49 17.58 3.31 -4.97
N PRO A 50 17.79 1.99 -4.92
CA PRO A 50 18.62 1.39 -3.90
C PRO A 50 20.07 1.87 -4.03
N SER A 51 20.78 2.01 -2.92
CA SER A 51 22.22 2.32 -2.92
C SER A 51 23.06 1.09 -3.28
N ARG A 52 22.53 -0.11 -3.02
CA ARG A 52 23.13 -1.41 -3.38
C ARG A 52 22.04 -2.47 -3.58
N GLY A 53 22.41 -3.58 -4.21
CA GLY A 53 21.48 -4.66 -4.54
C GLY A 53 20.73 -4.41 -5.84
N THR A 54 19.71 -5.22 -6.10
CA THR A 54 18.89 -5.16 -7.32
C THR A 54 17.41 -5.25 -7.00
N VAL A 55 16.60 -4.54 -7.81
CA VAL A 55 15.15 -4.52 -7.69
C VAL A 55 14.53 -4.83 -9.05
N ASP A 56 13.71 -5.85 -9.10
CA ASP A 56 12.88 -6.19 -10.24
C ASP A 56 11.40 -6.03 -9.83
N VAL A 57 10.61 -5.35 -10.63
CA VAL A 57 9.18 -5.14 -10.42
C VAL A 57 8.43 -5.49 -11.69
N LEU A 58 7.44 -6.37 -11.60
CA LEU A 58 6.66 -6.86 -12.75
C LEU A 58 7.54 -7.39 -13.90
N GLY A 59 8.65 -8.06 -13.56
CA GLY A 59 9.62 -8.61 -14.51
C GLY A 59 10.64 -7.60 -15.06
N GLU A 60 10.54 -6.34 -14.70
CA GLU A 60 11.40 -5.25 -15.20
C GLU A 60 12.41 -4.80 -14.15
N ARG A 61 13.69 -4.69 -14.54
CA ARG A 61 14.76 -4.27 -13.62
C ARG A 61 14.86 -2.76 -13.51
N LEU A 62 14.80 -2.26 -12.27
CA LEU A 62 15.05 -0.84 -11.98
C LEU A 62 16.45 -0.43 -12.44
N GLY A 63 16.53 0.69 -13.16
CA GLY A 63 17.76 1.19 -13.80
C GLY A 63 18.00 0.67 -15.22
N ARG A 64 17.14 -0.25 -15.73
CA ARG A 64 17.20 -0.77 -17.12
C ARG A 64 15.90 -0.60 -17.90
N THR A 65 14.88 -0.03 -17.26
CA THR A 65 13.54 0.20 -17.85
C THR A 65 13.11 1.65 -17.70
N ASP A 66 12.16 2.11 -18.53
CA ASP A 66 11.54 3.42 -18.34
C ASP A 66 10.56 3.36 -17.16
N VAL A 67 10.99 3.90 -16.02
CA VAL A 67 10.19 3.91 -14.78
C VAL A 67 8.85 4.65 -14.94
N ARG A 68 8.72 5.58 -15.89
CA ARG A 68 7.45 6.29 -16.13
C ARG A 68 6.41 5.34 -16.72
N VAL A 69 6.83 4.48 -17.65
CA VAL A 69 5.96 3.44 -18.22
C VAL A 69 5.64 2.38 -17.16
N LEU A 70 6.65 1.92 -16.42
CA LEU A 70 6.45 0.88 -15.42
C LEU A 70 5.53 1.34 -14.28
N ARG A 71 5.61 2.62 -13.87
CA ARG A 71 4.72 3.21 -12.85
C ARG A 71 3.25 3.25 -13.26
N THR A 72 2.90 3.19 -14.53
CA THR A 72 1.49 3.06 -14.95
C THR A 72 0.95 1.65 -14.72
N ARG A 73 1.83 0.67 -14.50
CA ARG A 73 1.49 -0.74 -14.26
C ARG A 73 1.52 -1.12 -12.77
N LEU A 74 1.83 -0.20 -11.89
CA LEU A 74 1.79 -0.37 -10.44
C LEU A 74 1.14 0.84 -9.79
N SER A 75 0.65 0.66 -8.58
CA SER A 75 0.03 1.76 -7.84
C SER A 75 0.61 1.89 -6.43
N LEU A 76 0.77 3.13 -5.98
CA LEU A 76 1.11 3.47 -4.61
C LEU A 76 -0.01 4.32 -4.02
N VAL A 77 -0.52 3.92 -2.87
CA VAL A 77 -1.43 4.70 -2.02
C VAL A 77 -0.70 5.00 -0.71
N SER A 78 -0.64 6.26 -0.34
CA SER A 78 -0.07 6.69 0.94
C SER A 78 -0.83 7.88 1.49
N ALA A 79 -0.78 8.08 2.80
CA ALA A 79 -1.38 9.26 3.42
C ALA A 79 -0.83 10.56 2.82
N ALA A 80 0.48 10.62 2.54
CA ALA A 80 1.12 11.77 1.90
C ALA A 80 0.59 12.06 0.48
N MET A 81 0.04 11.07 -0.22
CA MET A 81 -0.57 11.29 -1.54
C MET A 81 -1.88 12.10 -1.44
N ALA A 82 -2.63 11.96 -0.35
CA ALA A 82 -3.85 12.74 -0.13
C ALA A 82 -3.56 14.24 -0.12
N ASP A 83 -2.42 14.65 0.43
CA ASP A 83 -2.02 16.05 0.52
C ASP A 83 -1.54 16.63 -0.83
N LEU A 84 -1.15 15.76 -1.77
CA LEU A 84 -0.72 16.18 -3.11
C LEU A 84 -1.89 16.36 -4.09
N VAL A 85 -3.05 15.78 -3.77
CA VAL A 85 -4.25 15.90 -4.61
C VAL A 85 -4.90 17.26 -4.38
N ARG A 86 -5.23 17.96 -5.46
CA ARG A 86 -5.89 19.26 -5.36
C ARG A 86 -7.29 19.14 -4.74
N PRO A 87 -7.60 19.96 -3.73
CA PRO A 87 -8.84 19.85 -2.98
C PRO A 87 -10.11 20.21 -3.78
N ASN A 88 -9.96 20.90 -4.90
CA ASN A 88 -11.07 21.30 -5.78
C ASN A 88 -11.42 20.28 -6.86
N LEU A 89 -10.59 19.26 -7.09
CA LEU A 89 -10.92 18.17 -8.01
C LEU A 89 -12.01 17.29 -7.41
N SER A 90 -12.97 16.86 -8.23
CA SER A 90 -13.97 15.87 -7.82
C SER A 90 -13.32 14.50 -7.60
N ALA A 91 -13.96 13.64 -6.79
CA ALA A 91 -13.50 12.27 -6.60
C ALA A 91 -13.37 11.53 -7.93
N THR A 92 -14.31 11.72 -8.86
CA THR A 92 -14.25 11.14 -10.22
C THR A 92 -13.00 11.60 -10.98
N GLU A 93 -12.68 12.89 -10.99
CA GLU A 93 -11.49 13.43 -11.67
C GLU A 93 -10.20 12.86 -11.05
N VAL A 94 -10.14 12.76 -9.73
CA VAL A 94 -9.00 12.18 -9.02
C VAL A 94 -8.79 10.71 -9.41
N VAL A 95 -9.86 9.92 -9.48
CA VAL A 95 -9.78 8.52 -9.91
C VAL A 95 -9.35 8.42 -11.37
N MET A 96 -9.92 9.24 -12.26
CA MET A 96 -9.52 9.29 -13.68
C MET A 96 -8.03 9.58 -13.86
N CYS A 97 -7.43 10.46 -13.03
CA CYS A 97 -6.00 10.75 -13.08
C CYS A 97 -5.13 9.49 -12.89
N GLY A 98 -5.65 8.45 -12.23
CA GLY A 98 -4.98 7.14 -12.08
C GLY A 98 -4.65 6.49 -13.42
N ARG A 99 -5.41 6.76 -14.48
CA ARG A 99 -5.19 6.23 -15.84
C ARG A 99 -3.78 6.48 -16.36
N PHE A 100 -3.19 7.62 -16.02
CA PHE A 100 -1.87 8.04 -16.46
C PHE A 100 -0.88 8.22 -15.30
N ALA A 101 -1.19 7.69 -14.12
CA ALA A 101 -0.44 7.91 -12.89
C ALA A 101 -0.22 9.42 -12.57
N ALA A 102 -1.14 10.28 -13.05
CA ALA A 102 -1.10 11.73 -12.88
C ALA A 102 -1.79 12.16 -11.58
N LEU A 103 -1.44 13.36 -11.09
CA LEU A 103 -2.14 14.00 -9.96
C LEU A 103 -3.17 15.02 -10.43
N GLU A 104 -3.08 15.45 -11.69
CA GLU A 104 -3.90 16.49 -12.28
C GLU A 104 -4.40 16.09 -13.67
N PRO A 105 -5.65 16.43 -14.05
CA PRO A 105 -6.25 15.94 -15.29
C PRO A 105 -5.82 16.70 -16.56
N TRP A 106 -5.18 17.85 -16.44
CA TRP A 106 -5.08 18.83 -17.54
C TRP A 106 -4.17 18.46 -18.71
N TRP A 107 -3.23 17.55 -18.49
CA TRP A 107 -2.24 17.18 -19.51
C TRP A 107 -2.65 15.97 -20.35
N HIS A 108 -3.78 15.37 -20.01
CA HIS A 108 -4.24 14.13 -20.64
C HIS A 108 -5.68 14.28 -21.12
N THR A 109 -6.01 13.57 -22.20
CA THR A 109 -7.37 13.46 -22.70
C THR A 109 -8.01 12.21 -22.08
N TYR A 110 -9.12 12.40 -21.40
CA TYR A 110 -9.93 11.32 -20.81
C TYR A 110 -11.19 11.11 -21.64
N THR A 111 -11.60 9.86 -21.76
CA THR A 111 -12.81 9.44 -22.47
C THR A 111 -14.00 9.31 -21.51
N ASP A 112 -15.22 9.20 -22.07
CA ASP A 112 -16.40 8.87 -21.25
C ASP A 112 -16.25 7.49 -20.59
N ALA A 113 -15.62 6.52 -21.27
CA ALA A 113 -15.33 5.21 -20.70
C ALA A 113 -14.40 5.29 -19.47
N ASP A 114 -13.41 6.20 -19.47
CA ASP A 114 -12.56 6.44 -18.29
C ASP A 114 -13.38 7.01 -17.12
N ARG A 115 -14.34 7.89 -17.42
CA ARG A 115 -15.25 8.47 -16.43
C ARG A 115 -16.19 7.41 -15.83
N ASP A 116 -16.79 6.58 -16.69
CA ASP A 116 -17.69 5.51 -16.27
C ASP A 116 -16.95 4.48 -15.39
N ARG A 117 -15.73 4.11 -15.79
CA ARG A 117 -14.87 3.24 -15.00
C ARG A 117 -14.53 3.87 -13.65
N ALA A 118 -14.16 5.15 -13.62
CA ALA A 118 -13.84 5.85 -12.37
C ALA A 118 -15.04 5.83 -11.40
N ARG A 119 -16.26 6.08 -11.91
CA ARG A 119 -17.49 6.02 -11.11
C ARG A 119 -17.80 4.60 -10.63
N ALA A 120 -17.57 3.59 -11.45
CA ALA A 120 -17.73 2.19 -11.04
C ALA A 120 -16.75 1.81 -9.91
N LEU A 121 -15.49 2.23 -10.02
CA LEU A 121 -14.48 2.02 -8.97
C LEU A 121 -14.85 2.75 -7.67
N LEU A 122 -15.32 4.00 -7.73
CA LEU A 122 -15.81 4.73 -6.55
C LEU A 122 -16.98 4.00 -5.89
N ALA A 123 -17.94 3.49 -6.69
CA ALA A 123 -19.06 2.71 -6.17
C ALA A 123 -18.57 1.40 -5.51
N ALA A 124 -17.63 0.68 -6.13
CA ALA A 124 -17.01 -0.54 -5.57
C ALA A 124 -16.31 -0.28 -4.24
N GLN A 125 -15.70 0.92 -4.08
CA GLN A 125 -15.09 1.33 -2.80
C GLN A 125 -16.10 1.95 -1.80
N GLY A 126 -17.39 1.94 -2.10
CA GLY A 126 -18.44 2.46 -1.21
C GLY A 126 -18.48 3.98 -1.09
N VAL A 127 -17.92 4.71 -2.07
CA VAL A 127 -17.89 6.18 -2.11
C VAL A 127 -18.55 6.76 -3.38
N GLY A 128 -19.40 5.98 -4.04
CA GLY A 128 -20.13 6.43 -5.24
C GLY A 128 -21.03 7.65 -5.00
N ALA A 129 -21.59 7.81 -3.80
CA ALA A 129 -22.44 8.95 -3.45
C ALA A 129 -21.68 10.29 -3.46
N VAL A 130 -20.36 10.28 -3.29
CA VAL A 130 -19.53 11.49 -3.27
C VAL A 130 -18.68 11.65 -4.54
N ALA A 131 -19.00 10.91 -5.62
CA ALA A 131 -18.23 10.89 -6.86
C ALA A 131 -18.02 12.28 -7.48
N ASP A 132 -19.00 13.16 -7.38
CA ASP A 132 -18.94 14.53 -7.91
C ASP A 132 -18.53 15.59 -6.88
N HIS A 133 -18.25 15.17 -5.63
CA HIS A 133 -17.84 16.08 -4.58
C HIS A 133 -16.35 16.40 -4.68
N PRO A 134 -15.93 17.65 -4.39
CA PRO A 134 -14.51 18.01 -4.30
C PRO A 134 -13.79 17.24 -3.20
N MET A 135 -12.56 16.78 -3.48
CA MET A 135 -11.73 16.04 -2.52
C MET A 135 -11.59 16.76 -1.18
N GLY A 136 -11.52 18.10 -1.19
CA GLY A 136 -11.39 18.90 0.03
C GLY A 136 -12.59 18.82 0.97
N THR A 137 -13.76 18.40 0.48
CA THR A 137 -15.01 18.27 1.27
C THR A 137 -15.26 16.87 1.81
N LEU A 138 -14.47 15.88 1.35
CA LEU A 138 -14.60 14.50 1.77
C LEU A 138 -14.03 14.27 3.18
N SER A 139 -14.62 13.37 3.94
CA SER A 139 -14.02 12.85 5.17
C SER A 139 -12.69 12.14 4.86
N SER A 140 -11.85 11.93 5.89
CA SER A 140 -10.58 11.21 5.73
C SER A 140 -10.78 9.79 5.16
N GLY A 141 -11.80 9.07 5.62
CA GLY A 141 -12.15 7.74 5.12
C GLY A 141 -12.61 7.75 3.66
N GLU A 142 -13.46 8.71 3.25
CA GLU A 142 -13.88 8.87 1.86
C GLU A 142 -12.71 9.22 0.94
N ARG A 143 -11.81 10.12 1.38
CA ARG A 143 -10.58 10.44 0.64
C ARG A 143 -9.73 9.21 0.42
N GLN A 144 -9.50 8.42 1.46
CA GLN A 144 -8.64 7.23 1.38
C GLN A 144 -9.24 6.18 0.45
N ARG A 145 -10.55 5.92 0.51
CA ARG A 145 -11.24 5.02 -0.42
C ARG A 145 -11.25 5.56 -1.86
N THR A 146 -11.31 6.88 -2.04
CA THR A 146 -11.14 7.51 -3.37
C THR A 146 -9.72 7.28 -3.90
N LEU A 147 -8.68 7.38 -3.06
CA LEU A 147 -7.30 7.08 -3.47
C LEU A 147 -7.10 5.60 -3.78
N LEU A 148 -7.79 4.70 -3.07
CA LEU A 148 -7.79 3.28 -3.41
C LEU A 148 -8.48 3.03 -4.76
N ALA A 149 -9.64 3.65 -5.02
CA ALA A 149 -10.28 3.61 -6.34
C ALA A 149 -9.36 4.13 -7.45
N ARG A 150 -8.65 5.25 -7.19
CA ARG A 150 -7.65 5.79 -8.12
C ARG A 150 -6.52 4.80 -8.40
N ALA A 151 -6.05 4.09 -7.40
CA ALA A 151 -4.99 3.10 -7.53
C ALA A 151 -5.39 1.95 -8.45
N LEU A 152 -6.67 1.59 -8.50
CA LEU A 152 -7.21 0.50 -9.32
C LEU A 152 -7.59 0.94 -10.74
N MET A 153 -7.53 2.24 -11.06
CA MET A 153 -8.00 2.78 -12.33
C MET A 153 -7.34 2.18 -13.56
N ASN A 154 -6.05 1.86 -13.48
CA ASN A 154 -5.25 1.36 -14.60
C ASN A 154 -4.95 -0.14 -14.53
N GLU A 155 -5.74 -0.91 -13.79
CA GLU A 155 -5.55 -2.37 -13.63
C GLU A 155 -4.09 -2.70 -13.29
N PRO A 156 -3.59 -2.21 -12.16
CA PRO A 156 -2.17 -2.39 -11.82
C PRO A 156 -1.83 -3.87 -11.63
N GLY A 157 -0.60 -4.25 -11.98
CA GLY A 157 -0.09 -5.58 -11.65
C GLY A 157 0.44 -5.70 -10.20
N LEU A 158 0.44 -4.59 -9.43
CA LEU A 158 0.85 -4.54 -8.03
C LEU A 158 0.28 -3.27 -7.38
N VAL A 159 -0.32 -3.41 -6.19
CA VAL A 159 -0.80 -2.28 -5.38
C VAL A 159 -0.01 -2.21 -4.08
N LEU A 160 0.62 -1.09 -3.85
CA LEU A 160 1.40 -0.78 -2.66
C LEU A 160 0.63 0.23 -1.80
N LEU A 161 0.51 -0.06 -0.51
CA LEU A 161 -0.27 0.72 0.45
C LEU A 161 0.64 1.09 1.64
N ASP A 162 1.03 2.36 1.75
CA ASP A 162 1.92 2.84 2.81
C ASP A 162 1.11 3.56 3.89
N GLU A 163 0.83 2.85 4.99
CA GLU A 163 0.03 3.29 6.14
C GLU A 163 -1.32 3.92 5.71
N PRO A 164 -2.14 3.22 4.92
CA PRO A 164 -3.35 3.80 4.30
C PRO A 164 -4.44 4.15 5.33
N THR A 165 -4.34 3.64 6.54
CA THR A 165 -5.28 3.87 7.65
C THR A 165 -4.89 5.06 8.53
N ALA A 166 -3.71 5.66 8.31
CA ALA A 166 -3.22 6.75 9.11
C ALA A 166 -4.19 7.96 9.11
N GLY A 167 -4.55 8.42 10.30
CA GLY A 167 -5.48 9.55 10.47
C GLY A 167 -6.96 9.23 10.24
N LEU A 168 -7.33 7.95 10.07
CA LEU A 168 -8.71 7.51 10.03
C LEU A 168 -9.27 7.32 11.44
N ASP A 169 -10.55 7.63 11.61
CA ASP A 169 -11.30 7.17 12.77
C ASP A 169 -11.55 5.64 12.72
N LEU A 170 -12.08 5.08 13.79
CA LEU A 170 -12.32 3.64 13.87
C LEU A 170 -13.19 3.13 12.72
N ARG A 171 -14.24 3.88 12.36
CA ARG A 171 -15.15 3.49 11.28
C ARG A 171 -14.43 3.47 9.93
N GLY A 172 -13.71 4.55 9.60
CA GLY A 172 -12.97 4.67 8.34
C GLY A 172 -11.88 3.61 8.20
N ARG A 173 -11.21 3.27 9.32
CA ARG A 173 -10.23 2.20 9.37
C ARG A 173 -10.86 0.84 9.07
N GLU A 174 -11.94 0.47 9.78
CA GLU A 174 -12.60 -0.83 9.58
C GLU A 174 -13.18 -0.94 8.15
N GLU A 175 -13.84 0.10 7.64
CA GLU A 175 -14.34 0.13 6.27
C GLU A 175 -13.21 -0.07 5.23
N LEU A 176 -12.02 0.52 5.46
CA LEU A 176 -10.87 0.33 4.56
C LEU A 176 -10.29 -1.09 4.66
N VAL A 177 -10.14 -1.63 5.87
CA VAL A 177 -9.68 -3.01 6.10
C VAL A 177 -10.60 -4.01 5.41
N ASP A 178 -11.92 -3.84 5.52
CA ASP A 178 -12.90 -4.68 4.83
C ASP A 178 -12.75 -4.62 3.31
N ARG A 179 -12.50 -3.42 2.74
CA ARG A 179 -12.26 -3.26 1.29
C ARG A 179 -10.97 -3.94 0.83
N LEU A 180 -9.90 -3.83 1.60
CA LEU A 180 -8.65 -4.52 1.30
C LEU A 180 -8.80 -6.04 1.41
N GLY A 181 -9.56 -6.53 2.41
CA GLY A 181 -9.88 -7.95 2.53
C GLY A 181 -10.71 -8.47 1.35
N ALA A 182 -11.67 -7.68 0.86
CA ALA A 182 -12.45 -8.04 -0.32
C ALA A 182 -11.58 -8.11 -1.59
N LEU A 183 -10.60 -7.22 -1.74
CA LEU A 183 -9.64 -7.26 -2.84
C LEU A 183 -8.69 -8.46 -2.72
N ALA A 184 -8.22 -8.80 -1.52
CA ALA A 184 -7.29 -9.91 -1.31
C ALA A 184 -7.89 -11.30 -1.64
N VAL A 185 -9.23 -11.44 -1.63
CA VAL A 185 -9.90 -12.70 -1.99
C VAL A 185 -10.44 -12.69 -3.43
N ASP A 186 -10.31 -11.59 -4.15
CA ASP A 186 -10.72 -11.47 -5.55
C ASP A 186 -9.61 -12.04 -6.46
N PRO A 187 -9.87 -13.15 -7.18
CA PRO A 187 -8.84 -13.77 -8.01
C PRO A 187 -8.38 -12.92 -9.21
N ASP A 188 -9.15 -11.91 -9.57
CA ASP A 188 -8.82 -10.98 -10.65
C ASP A 188 -8.10 -9.72 -10.14
N ALA A 189 -7.98 -9.55 -8.83
CA ALA A 189 -7.25 -8.42 -8.24
C ALA A 189 -5.74 -8.60 -8.34
N ALA A 190 -5.03 -7.48 -8.42
CA ALA A 190 -3.57 -7.47 -8.30
C ALA A 190 -3.14 -7.75 -6.86
N PRO A 191 -1.97 -8.37 -6.64
CA PRO A 191 -1.40 -8.55 -5.30
C PRO A 191 -1.27 -7.21 -4.57
N LEU A 192 -1.56 -7.25 -3.28
CA LEU A 192 -1.52 -6.11 -2.38
C LEU A 192 -0.29 -6.21 -1.46
N VAL A 193 0.38 -5.09 -1.25
CA VAL A 193 1.39 -4.95 -0.19
C VAL A 193 0.97 -3.85 0.75
N LEU A 194 0.60 -4.19 1.96
CA LEU A 194 0.18 -3.28 3.02
C LEU A 194 1.34 -3.03 3.98
N VAL A 195 1.73 -1.78 4.14
CA VAL A 195 2.62 -1.35 5.22
C VAL A 195 1.79 -0.81 6.36
N THR A 196 2.02 -1.33 7.55
CA THR A 196 1.40 -0.83 8.77
C THR A 196 2.29 -1.09 9.99
N HIS A 197 2.00 -0.43 11.09
CA HIS A 197 2.57 -0.72 12.41
C HIS A 197 1.50 -1.25 13.39
N HIS A 198 0.29 -1.55 12.89
CA HIS A 198 -0.83 -2.08 13.65
C HIS A 198 -1.26 -3.45 13.11
N VAL A 199 -1.18 -4.49 13.93
CA VAL A 199 -1.59 -5.85 13.51
C VAL A 199 -3.10 -5.95 13.29
N GLU A 200 -3.87 -5.09 13.93
CA GLU A 200 -5.32 -5.00 13.80
C GLU A 200 -5.76 -4.53 12.39
N GLU A 201 -4.84 -3.95 11.65
CA GLU A 201 -5.08 -3.46 10.28
C GLU A 201 -4.81 -4.51 9.21
N ILE A 202 -4.29 -5.69 9.59
CA ILE A 202 -4.07 -6.79 8.65
C ILE A 202 -5.44 -7.34 8.21
N PRO A 203 -5.80 -7.20 6.92
CA PRO A 203 -7.09 -7.66 6.44
C PRO A 203 -7.14 -9.20 6.40
N PRO A 204 -8.33 -9.80 6.58
CA PRO A 204 -8.51 -11.19 6.22
C PRO A 204 -8.15 -11.44 4.74
N GLY A 205 -7.51 -12.57 4.45
CA GLY A 205 -7.07 -12.91 3.09
C GLY A 205 -5.60 -12.60 2.80
N PHE A 206 -4.96 -11.73 3.58
CA PHE A 206 -3.52 -11.51 3.45
C PHE A 206 -2.75 -12.78 3.82
N THR A 207 -1.84 -13.19 2.92
CA THR A 207 -1.20 -14.52 2.98
C THR A 207 0.20 -14.49 3.59
N HIS A 208 0.93 -13.38 3.44
CA HIS A 208 2.33 -13.29 3.82
C HIS A 208 2.64 -12.06 4.68
N LEU A 209 3.71 -12.19 5.45
CA LEU A 209 4.20 -11.12 6.31
C LEU A 209 5.71 -10.94 6.14
N LEU A 210 6.16 -9.69 6.19
CA LEU A 210 7.54 -9.29 6.36
C LEU A 210 7.66 -8.40 7.58
N ALA A 211 8.45 -8.80 8.57
CA ALA A 211 8.80 -7.99 9.73
C ALA A 211 10.13 -7.27 9.50
N LEU A 212 10.12 -5.94 9.62
CA LEU A 212 11.28 -5.09 9.41
C LEU A 212 11.71 -4.42 10.72
N ARG A 213 12.98 -4.55 11.07
CA ARG A 213 13.59 -3.89 12.22
C ARG A 213 14.95 -3.33 11.85
N ASP A 214 15.20 -2.06 12.17
CA ASP A 214 16.47 -1.37 11.95
C ASP A 214 17.03 -1.54 10.51
N GLY A 215 16.14 -1.46 9.51
CA GLY A 215 16.48 -1.58 8.09
C GLY A 215 16.71 -3.01 7.61
N ARG A 216 16.53 -4.03 8.44
CA ARG A 216 16.75 -5.45 8.12
C ARG A 216 15.48 -6.27 8.25
N VAL A 217 15.39 -7.30 7.44
CA VAL A 217 14.31 -8.30 7.56
C VAL A 217 14.58 -9.15 8.80
N LEU A 218 13.67 -9.10 9.77
CA LEU A 218 13.73 -9.93 10.97
C LEU A 218 13.15 -11.33 10.70
N ALA A 219 12.01 -11.37 9.99
CA ALA A 219 11.37 -12.59 9.53
C ALA A 219 10.46 -12.29 8.33
N GLN A 220 10.23 -13.30 7.49
CA GLN A 220 9.26 -13.23 6.38
C GLN A 220 8.72 -14.62 6.03
N GLY A 221 7.50 -14.69 5.53
CA GLY A 221 6.85 -15.94 5.11
C GLY A 221 5.34 -15.91 5.28
N PRO A 222 4.67 -17.08 5.24
CA PRO A 222 3.23 -17.18 5.45
C PRO A 222 2.82 -16.52 6.78
N VAL A 223 1.77 -15.69 6.74
CA VAL A 223 1.36 -14.90 7.93
C VAL A 223 1.02 -15.79 9.12
N ASP A 224 0.36 -16.92 8.87
CA ASP A 224 -0.06 -17.86 9.93
C ASP A 224 1.12 -18.59 10.61
N GLU A 225 2.28 -18.66 9.95
CA GLU A 225 3.50 -19.27 10.48
C GLU A 225 4.42 -18.26 11.16
N VAL A 226 4.52 -17.07 10.56
CA VAL A 226 5.52 -16.06 10.94
C VAL A 226 5.00 -15.11 12.00
N LEU A 227 3.70 -14.75 11.96
CA LEU A 227 3.14 -13.76 12.89
C LEU A 227 2.87 -14.40 14.27
N THR A 228 3.83 -14.29 15.16
CA THR A 228 3.78 -14.80 16.53
C THR A 228 3.92 -13.69 17.55
N ALA A 229 3.56 -13.96 18.81
CA ALA A 229 3.77 -13.02 19.92
C ALA A 229 5.26 -12.71 20.14
N GLU A 230 6.14 -13.69 19.90
CA GLU A 230 7.59 -13.55 20.00
C GLU A 230 8.11 -12.61 18.91
N LEU A 231 7.75 -12.87 17.62
CA LEU A 231 8.16 -11.99 16.53
C LEU A 231 7.68 -10.55 16.75
N LEU A 232 6.43 -10.36 17.19
CA LEU A 232 5.92 -9.02 17.50
C LEU A 232 6.69 -8.37 18.64
N SER A 233 6.97 -9.13 19.70
CA SER A 233 7.74 -8.61 20.83
C SER A 233 9.15 -8.18 20.41
N ASP A 234 9.80 -8.96 19.56
CA ASP A 234 11.11 -8.62 19.00
C ASP A 234 11.02 -7.42 18.05
N THR A 235 10.01 -7.40 17.17
CA THR A 235 9.80 -6.32 16.19
C THR A 235 9.58 -4.98 16.88
N PHE A 236 8.76 -4.96 17.94
CA PHE A 236 8.35 -3.74 18.64
C PHE A 236 9.16 -3.44 19.91
N GLY A 237 10.04 -4.35 20.33
CA GLY A 237 10.93 -4.15 21.47
C GLY A 237 10.23 -4.12 22.83
N LEU A 238 9.05 -4.74 22.95
CA LEU A 238 8.31 -4.86 24.21
C LEU A 238 7.52 -6.18 24.25
N PRO A 239 7.29 -6.76 25.45
CA PRO A 239 6.54 -8.01 25.56
C PRO A 239 5.09 -7.81 25.12
N LEU A 240 4.67 -8.58 24.10
CA LEU A 240 3.35 -8.55 23.51
C LEU A 240 2.67 -9.92 23.56
N VAL A 241 1.35 -9.90 23.68
CA VAL A 241 0.46 -11.03 23.46
C VAL A 241 -0.27 -10.82 22.15
N LEU A 242 -0.37 -11.87 21.36
CA LEU A 242 -1.11 -11.88 20.10
C LEU A 242 -2.36 -12.77 20.27
N GLU A 243 -3.50 -12.24 19.90
CA GLU A 243 -4.77 -12.97 19.84
C GLU A 243 -5.30 -12.95 18.40
N ARG A 244 -5.98 -14.03 17.99
CA ARG A 244 -6.70 -14.07 16.70
C ARG A 244 -8.17 -14.31 16.96
N ARG A 245 -9.04 -13.45 16.41
CA ARG A 245 -10.50 -13.57 16.50
C ARG A 245 -11.12 -13.25 15.14
N ASP A 246 -12.01 -14.09 14.68
CA ASP A 246 -12.75 -13.91 13.40
C ASP A 246 -11.83 -13.57 12.20
N GLY A 247 -10.65 -14.22 12.16
CA GLY A 247 -9.65 -13.98 11.11
C GLY A 247 -8.80 -12.73 11.27
N ARG A 248 -9.04 -11.90 12.31
CA ARG A 248 -8.32 -10.66 12.62
C ARG A 248 -7.30 -10.88 13.75
N PHE A 249 -6.21 -10.16 13.69
CA PHE A 249 -5.16 -10.17 14.72
C PHE A 249 -5.33 -8.99 15.68
N PHE A 250 -5.02 -9.22 16.95
CA PHE A 250 -5.05 -8.21 18.01
C PHE A 250 -3.81 -8.36 18.88
N ALA A 251 -3.11 -7.26 19.13
CA ALA A 251 -1.94 -7.26 19.99
C ALA A 251 -2.12 -6.31 21.17
N ARG A 252 -1.63 -6.74 22.32
CA ARG A 252 -1.57 -5.92 23.53
C ARG A 252 -0.34 -6.24 24.33
N ARG A 253 0.07 -5.32 25.18
CA ARG A 253 1.12 -5.61 26.15
C ARG A 253 0.70 -6.75 27.09
N SER A 254 1.64 -7.68 27.37
CA SER A 254 1.48 -8.77 28.33
C SER A 254 1.40 -8.27 29.76
#